data_5a56af52f615accbb2486a95e7de8c51
#
_entry.id   5a56af52f615accbb2486a95e7de8c51
#
_cell.length_a   1.000
_cell.length_b   1.000
_cell.length_c   1.000
_cell.angle_alpha   90.00
_cell.angle_beta   90.00
_cell.angle_gamma   90.00
#
_symmetry.space_group_name_H-M   'P 1'
#
loop_
_entity.id
_entity.type
_entity.pdbx_description
1 polymer ?
#
loop_
_entity_poly.entity_id
_entity_poly.type
_entity_poly.pdbx_seq_one_letter_code
_entity_poly.pdbx_strand_id
1 'polypeptide(L)'
;MKCLDFDWQINEFMVYCRSTQLREKSMASYEQALRLFERWCAEELRIFTVDNVTEPVIRKYINDLQERGKYTFYVNDQSKKKNYPERRRDYRKPVSVATINNYIRNLRVFFNWLERDYTIRQNPM
;
A
#
# COMPACT_ATOMS: atom_id res chain seq x y z
N MET A 1 18.14 11.79 -12.75
CA MET A 1 17.33 10.55 -12.77
C MET A 1 16.62 10.39 -11.45
N LYS A 2 15.32 10.16 -11.49
CA LYS A 2 14.55 9.97 -10.25
C LYS A 2 14.73 8.55 -9.74
N CYS A 3 14.76 8.41 -8.39
CA CYS A 3 14.78 7.10 -7.75
C CYS A 3 13.38 6.50 -7.83
N LEU A 4 13.27 5.33 -8.45
CA LEU A 4 11.98 4.64 -8.61
C LEU A 4 11.71 3.62 -7.51
N ASP A 5 12.63 3.50 -6.54
CA ASP A 5 12.48 2.58 -5.43
C ASP A 5 11.17 2.83 -4.67
N PHE A 6 10.41 1.77 -4.45
CA PHE A 6 9.09 1.86 -3.85
C PHE A 6 9.16 2.47 -2.44
N ASP A 7 10.05 1.96 -1.61
CA ASP A 7 10.23 2.45 -0.25
C ASP A 7 10.59 3.93 -0.24
N TRP A 8 11.54 4.33 -1.11
CA TRP A 8 11.93 5.73 -1.24
C TRP A 8 10.73 6.61 -1.60
N GLN A 9 9.94 6.20 -2.59
CA GLN A 9 8.81 6.99 -3.05
C GLN A 9 7.71 7.10 -2.00
N ILE A 10 7.49 6.05 -1.20
CA ILE A 10 6.52 6.13 -0.10
C ILE A 10 7.00 7.15 0.94
N ASN A 11 8.29 7.12 1.28
CA ASN A 11 8.85 8.09 2.23
C ASN A 11 8.69 9.52 1.71
N GLU A 12 8.97 9.75 0.42
CA GLU A 12 8.81 11.07 -0.20
C GLU A 12 7.34 11.50 -0.20
N PHE A 13 6.43 10.57 -0.48
CA PHE A 13 5.00 10.86 -0.43
C PHE A 13 4.56 11.27 0.98
N MET A 14 5.07 10.59 2.01
CA MET A 14 4.73 10.94 3.38
C MET A 14 5.24 12.33 3.75
N VAL A 15 6.43 12.70 3.27
CA VAL A 15 6.95 14.05 3.46
C VAL A 15 6.03 15.08 2.78
N TYR A 16 5.60 14.78 1.55
CA TYR A 16 4.65 15.62 0.83
C TYR A 16 3.34 15.80 1.61
N CYS A 17 2.77 14.69 2.11
CA CYS A 17 1.53 14.75 2.88
C CYS A 17 1.66 15.63 4.13
N ARG A 18 2.80 15.52 4.81
CA ARG A 18 3.06 16.35 5.99
C ARG A 18 3.13 17.82 5.61
N SER A 19 3.73 18.13 4.46
CA SER A 19 3.84 19.53 4.00
C SER A 19 2.49 20.14 3.65
N THR A 20 1.48 19.32 3.34
CA THR A 20 0.12 19.79 3.07
C THR A 20 -0.72 19.91 4.34
N GLN A 21 -0.13 19.68 5.50
CA GLN A 21 -0.80 19.73 6.79
C GLN A 21 -1.93 18.73 6.92
N LEU A 22 -1.75 17.57 6.29
CA LEU A 22 -2.72 16.47 6.38
C LEU A 22 -2.76 15.95 7.82
N ARG A 23 -3.94 15.51 8.28
CA ARG A 23 -4.11 14.99 9.63
C ARG A 23 -3.29 13.72 9.82
N GLU A 24 -2.74 13.56 11.03
CA GLU A 24 -1.92 12.39 11.36
C GLU A 24 -2.65 11.08 11.11
N LYS A 25 -3.93 11.03 11.43
CA LYS A 25 -4.75 9.84 11.23
C LYS A 25 -4.84 9.45 9.76
N SER A 26 -5.01 10.46 8.89
CA SER A 26 -5.05 10.23 7.43
C SER A 26 -3.71 9.76 6.91
N MET A 27 -2.62 10.38 7.39
CA MET A 27 -1.27 10.00 7.02
C MET A 27 -0.97 8.57 7.43
N ALA A 28 -1.37 8.17 8.65
CA ALA A 28 -1.16 6.80 9.12
C ALA A 28 -1.92 5.80 8.25
N SER A 29 -3.14 6.14 7.85
CA SER A 29 -3.95 5.30 6.97
C SER A 29 -3.29 5.12 5.60
N TYR A 30 -2.77 6.21 5.02
CA TYR A 30 -2.07 6.15 3.74
C TYR A 30 -0.83 5.28 3.86
N GLU A 31 -0.01 5.52 4.88
CA GLU A 31 1.24 4.78 5.04
C GLU A 31 0.98 3.29 5.23
N GLN A 32 0.00 2.93 6.05
CA GLN A 32 -0.34 1.53 6.27
C GLN A 32 -0.74 0.83 4.96
N ALA A 33 -1.62 1.46 4.20
CA ALA A 33 -2.09 0.88 2.94
C ALA A 33 -0.94 0.74 1.94
N LEU A 34 -0.08 1.76 1.84
CA LEU A 34 1.04 1.74 0.91
C LEU A 34 2.10 0.73 1.30
N ARG A 35 2.42 0.61 2.60
CA ARG A 35 3.40 -0.37 3.07
C ARG A 35 2.93 -1.79 2.87
N LEU A 36 1.65 -2.06 3.08
CA LEU A 36 1.07 -3.37 2.83
C LEU A 36 1.17 -3.73 1.35
N PHE A 37 0.84 -2.80 0.47
CA PHE A 37 0.92 -3.03 -0.97
C PHE A 37 2.37 -3.23 -1.42
N GLU A 38 3.27 -2.40 -0.92
CA GLU A 38 4.70 -2.52 -1.21
C GLU A 38 5.21 -3.92 -0.85
N ARG A 39 4.88 -4.38 0.36
CA ARG A 39 5.32 -5.68 0.84
C ARG A 39 4.74 -6.81 -0.01
N TRP A 40 3.46 -6.71 -0.35
CA TRP A 40 2.83 -7.70 -1.22
C TRP A 40 3.51 -7.76 -2.59
N CYS A 41 3.79 -6.60 -3.19
CA CYS A 41 4.48 -6.54 -4.48
C CYS A 41 5.84 -7.20 -4.40
N ALA A 42 6.60 -6.93 -3.34
CA ALA A 42 7.94 -7.50 -3.17
C ALA A 42 7.88 -9.03 -2.99
N GLU A 43 6.98 -9.50 -2.14
CA GLU A 43 6.91 -10.92 -1.81
C GLU A 43 6.28 -11.77 -2.91
N GLU A 44 5.21 -11.27 -3.54
CA GLU A 44 4.46 -12.06 -4.52
C GLU A 44 4.98 -11.91 -5.94
N LEU A 45 5.46 -10.73 -6.32
CA LEU A 45 5.82 -10.44 -7.70
C LEU A 45 7.25 -9.94 -7.86
N ARG A 46 7.98 -9.80 -6.77
CA ARG A 46 9.34 -9.25 -6.76
C ARG A 46 9.42 -7.90 -7.46
N ILE A 47 8.42 -7.07 -7.23
CA ILE A 47 8.37 -5.70 -7.73
C ILE A 47 8.86 -4.77 -6.63
N PHE A 48 9.94 -4.04 -6.92
CA PHE A 48 10.58 -3.16 -5.93
C PHE A 48 10.58 -1.69 -6.37
N THR A 49 10.07 -1.40 -7.56
CA THR A 49 10.02 -0.05 -8.10
C THR A 49 8.61 0.29 -8.53
N VAL A 50 8.26 1.59 -8.40
CA VAL A 50 6.88 2.04 -8.64
C VAL A 50 6.49 2.00 -10.12
N ASP A 51 7.46 2.09 -11.03
CA ASP A 51 7.19 2.08 -12.47
C ASP A 51 6.81 0.68 -12.98
N ASN A 52 7.05 -0.36 -12.22
CA ASN A 52 6.69 -1.73 -12.59
C ASN A 52 5.29 -2.13 -12.15
N VAL A 53 4.60 -1.26 -11.42
CA VAL A 53 3.22 -1.52 -11.01
C VAL A 53 2.30 -1.16 -12.18
N THR A 54 1.53 -2.15 -12.62
CA THR A 54 0.59 -1.98 -13.75
C THR A 54 -0.83 -2.27 -13.29
N GLU A 55 -1.80 -1.98 -14.14
CA GLU A 55 -3.20 -2.27 -13.83
C GLU A 55 -3.45 -3.75 -13.49
N PRO A 56 -2.91 -4.72 -14.24
CA PRO A 56 -3.05 -6.13 -13.84
C PRO A 56 -2.49 -6.44 -12.46
N VAL A 57 -1.42 -5.77 -12.05
CA VAL A 57 -0.86 -5.93 -10.70
C VAL A 57 -1.87 -5.48 -9.64
N ILE A 58 -2.52 -4.34 -9.87
CA ILE A 58 -3.54 -3.83 -8.95
C ILE A 58 -4.70 -4.82 -8.84
N ARG A 59 -5.17 -5.33 -9.97
CA ARG A 59 -6.27 -6.31 -9.96
C ARG A 59 -5.90 -7.58 -9.22
N LYS A 60 -4.68 -8.06 -9.41
CA LYS A 60 -4.21 -9.25 -8.71
C LYS A 60 -4.15 -9.01 -7.20
N TYR A 61 -3.70 -7.83 -6.79
CA TYR A 61 -3.66 -7.47 -5.38
C TYR A 61 -5.06 -7.49 -4.76
N ILE A 62 -6.03 -6.90 -5.43
CA ILE A 62 -7.41 -6.87 -4.93
C ILE A 62 -7.98 -8.30 -4.80
N ASN A 63 -7.76 -9.13 -5.81
CA ASN A 63 -8.22 -10.52 -5.76
C ASN A 63 -7.55 -11.29 -4.62
N ASP A 64 -6.26 -11.06 -4.41
CA ASP A 64 -5.50 -11.72 -3.35
C ASP A 64 -5.99 -11.31 -1.97
N LEU A 65 -6.34 -10.02 -1.79
CA LEU A 65 -6.91 -9.54 -0.54
C LEU A 65 -8.22 -10.27 -0.23
N GLN A 66 -9.05 -10.50 -1.23
CA GLN A 66 -10.32 -11.19 -1.05
C GLN A 66 -10.12 -12.65 -0.66
N GLU A 67 -9.09 -13.29 -1.21
CA GLU A 67 -8.82 -14.71 -0.97
C GLU A 67 -8.06 -14.97 0.34
N ARG A 68 -7.05 -14.14 0.64
CA ARG A 68 -6.19 -14.35 1.81
C ARG A 68 -6.83 -13.92 3.13
N GLY A 69 -7.69 -12.90 3.08
CA GLY A 69 -8.25 -12.33 4.29
C GLY A 69 -7.31 -11.36 4.98
N LYS A 70 -7.72 -10.92 6.16
CA LYS A 70 -7.02 -9.88 6.93
C LYS A 70 -5.80 -10.44 7.65
N TYR A 71 -4.82 -9.55 7.84
CA TYR A 71 -3.65 -9.78 8.72
C TYR A 71 -2.76 -10.94 8.29
N THR A 72 -2.76 -11.28 6.99
CA THR A 72 -1.85 -12.30 6.46
C THR A 72 -0.47 -11.76 6.16
N PHE A 73 -0.29 -10.43 6.14
CA PHE A 73 1.00 -9.76 5.99
C PHE A 73 1.25 -8.86 7.19
N TYR A 74 2.52 -8.73 7.56
CA TYR A 74 2.93 -7.83 8.63
C TYR A 74 3.63 -6.63 8.03
N VAL A 75 3.30 -5.43 8.51
CA VAL A 75 3.95 -4.20 8.06
C VAL A 75 5.40 -4.15 8.55
N ASN A 76 5.63 -4.65 9.77
CA ASN A 76 6.96 -4.74 10.35
C ASN A 76 6.96 -5.78 11.48
N ASP A 77 8.17 -6.15 11.96
CA ASP A 77 8.31 -7.17 12.99
C ASP A 77 7.69 -6.75 14.32
N GLN A 78 7.70 -5.46 14.62
CA GLN A 78 7.08 -4.97 15.86
C GLN A 78 5.57 -5.17 15.83
N SER A 79 4.94 -4.91 14.69
CA SER A 79 3.50 -5.16 14.53
C SER A 79 3.18 -6.63 14.73
N LYS A 80 4.01 -7.50 14.17
CA LYS A 80 3.86 -8.94 14.34
C LYS A 80 3.94 -9.35 15.81
N LYS A 81 4.92 -8.84 16.53
CA LYS A 81 5.15 -9.19 17.93
C LYS A 81 4.07 -8.64 18.86
N LYS A 82 3.64 -7.40 18.60
CA LYS A 82 2.67 -6.74 19.47
C LYS A 82 1.25 -7.21 19.27
N ASN A 83 0.86 -7.46 18.02
CA ASN A 83 -0.53 -7.68 17.67
C ASN A 83 -0.92 -9.14 17.61
N TYR A 84 0.04 -10.05 17.44
CA TYR A 84 -0.27 -11.48 17.29
C TYR A 84 -1.48 -11.68 16.38
N PRO A 85 -1.37 -11.34 15.07
CA PRO A 85 -2.54 -11.30 14.18
C PRO A 85 -3.37 -12.60 14.19
N GLU A 86 -2.72 -13.74 14.35
CA GLU A 86 -3.40 -15.04 14.35
C GLU A 86 -4.32 -15.24 15.56
N ARG A 87 -4.21 -14.40 16.59
CA ARG A 87 -5.08 -14.45 17.77
C ARG A 87 -6.23 -13.46 17.69
N ARG A 88 -6.26 -12.61 16.67
CA ARG A 88 -7.34 -11.66 16.49
C ARG A 88 -8.59 -12.37 15.98
N ARG A 89 -9.75 -11.86 16.38
CA ARG A 89 -11.03 -12.42 15.95
C ARG A 89 -11.21 -12.41 14.45
N ASP A 90 -10.67 -11.37 13.79
CA ASP A 90 -10.84 -11.18 12.35
C ASP A 90 -9.64 -11.68 11.52
N TYR A 91 -8.72 -12.41 12.17
CA TYR A 91 -7.60 -12.99 11.45
C TYR A 91 -8.11 -13.97 10.39
N ARG A 92 -7.65 -13.79 9.16
CA ARG A 92 -8.05 -14.57 7.98
C ARG A 92 -9.52 -14.48 7.60
N LYS A 93 -10.26 -13.61 8.26
CA LYS A 93 -11.62 -13.32 7.79
C LYS A 93 -11.54 -12.55 6.48
N PRO A 94 -12.53 -12.70 5.59
CA PRO A 94 -12.54 -11.92 4.36
C PRO A 94 -12.43 -10.43 4.64
N VAL A 95 -11.65 -9.75 3.80
CA VAL A 95 -11.54 -8.30 3.89
C VAL A 95 -12.85 -7.71 3.38
N SER A 96 -13.43 -6.78 4.13
CA SER A 96 -14.69 -6.17 3.75
C SER A 96 -14.52 -5.32 2.48
N VAL A 97 -15.62 -5.14 1.74
CA VAL A 97 -15.64 -4.27 0.57
C VAL A 97 -15.20 -2.85 0.94
N ALA A 98 -15.66 -2.37 2.10
CA ALA A 98 -15.28 -1.03 2.57
C ALA A 98 -13.78 -0.90 2.79
N THR A 99 -13.14 -1.92 3.37
CA THR A 99 -11.70 -1.93 3.60
C THR A 99 -10.93 -1.96 2.28
N ILE A 100 -11.35 -2.79 1.33
CA ILE A 100 -10.73 -2.86 0.01
C ILE A 100 -10.84 -1.52 -0.70
N ASN A 101 -12.02 -0.89 -0.66
CA ASN A 101 -12.22 0.42 -1.28
C ASN A 101 -11.33 1.48 -0.64
N ASN A 102 -11.13 1.42 0.67
CA ASN A 102 -10.25 2.35 1.35
C ASN A 102 -8.80 2.17 0.89
N TYR A 103 -8.34 0.93 0.75
CA TYR A 103 -6.99 0.66 0.24
C TYR A 103 -6.83 1.17 -1.18
N ILE A 104 -7.82 0.91 -2.05
CA ILE A 104 -7.80 1.38 -3.44
C ILE A 104 -7.71 2.91 -3.48
N ARG A 105 -8.49 3.59 -2.64
CA ARG A 105 -8.49 5.05 -2.57
C ARG A 105 -7.09 5.57 -2.18
N ASN A 106 -6.49 4.96 -1.18
CA ASN A 106 -5.18 5.37 -0.71
C ASN A 106 -4.09 5.13 -1.76
N LEU A 107 -4.15 3.99 -2.45
CA LEU A 107 -3.23 3.71 -3.54
C LEU A 107 -3.41 4.70 -4.69
N ARG A 108 -4.66 5.05 -5.01
CA ARG A 108 -4.95 6.02 -6.08
C ARG A 108 -4.33 7.38 -5.79
N VAL A 109 -4.43 7.85 -4.57
CA VAL A 109 -3.84 9.13 -4.18
C VAL A 109 -2.33 9.11 -4.41
N PHE A 110 -1.67 8.03 -4.01
CA PHE A 110 -0.23 7.87 -4.18
C PHE A 110 0.18 7.85 -5.65
N PHE A 111 -0.47 7.01 -6.46
CA PHE A 111 -0.12 6.90 -7.88
C PHE A 111 -0.48 8.16 -8.67
N ASN A 112 -1.55 8.85 -8.29
CA ASN A 112 -1.86 10.15 -8.89
C ASN A 112 -0.75 11.17 -8.60
N TRP A 113 -0.22 11.16 -7.39
CA TRP A 113 0.90 12.03 -7.02
C TRP A 113 2.15 11.68 -7.82
N LEU A 114 2.46 10.39 -7.98
CA LEU A 114 3.61 9.97 -8.78
C LEU A 114 3.48 10.42 -10.24
N GLU A 115 2.30 10.29 -10.82
CA GLU A 115 2.06 10.72 -12.20
C GLU A 115 2.18 12.24 -12.34
N ARG A 116 1.57 12.98 -11.43
CA ARG A 116 1.60 14.45 -11.45
C ARG A 116 3.02 14.98 -11.29
N ASP A 117 3.87 14.27 -10.54
CA ASP A 117 5.26 14.64 -10.29
C ASP A 117 6.21 14.06 -11.36
N TYR A 118 5.66 13.51 -12.43
CA TYR A 118 6.41 12.93 -13.54
C TYR A 118 7.32 11.76 -13.15
N THR A 119 7.05 11.11 -12.03
CA THR A 119 7.83 9.95 -11.60
C THR A 119 7.45 8.71 -12.42
N ILE A 120 6.19 8.59 -12.77
CA ILE A 120 5.70 7.51 -13.65
C ILE A 120 4.98 8.13 -14.84
N ARG A 121 5.01 7.43 -15.98
CA ARG A 121 4.33 7.88 -17.20
C ARG A 121 2.90 7.39 -17.27
N GLN A 122 2.67 6.19 -16.78
CA GLN A 122 1.37 5.55 -16.88
C GLN A 122 0.89 5.20 -15.46
N ASN A 123 -0.29 5.69 -15.12
CA ASN A 123 -0.91 5.47 -13.82
C ASN A 123 -1.63 4.14 -13.86
N PRO A 124 -1.32 3.18 -12.95
CA PRO A 124 -1.97 1.86 -12.94
C PRO A 124 -3.41 1.91 -12.42
N MET A 125 -3.78 3.03 -11.80
CA MET A 125 -5.12 3.20 -11.26
C MET A 125 -6.03 3.81 -12.32
#